data_aec5efadfbd21eb3842f5561c60f56b8
#
_entry.id   aec5efadfbd21eb3842f5561c60f56b8
#
_cell.length_a   1.000
_cell.length_b   1.000
_cell.length_c   1.000
_cell.angle_alpha   90.00
_cell.angle_beta   90.00
_cell.angle_gamma   90.00
#
_symmetry.space_group_name_H-M   'P 1'
#
loop_
_entity.id
_entity.type
_entity.pdbx_description
1 polymer ?
#
loop_
_entity_poly.entity_id
_entity_poly.type
_entity_poly.pdbx_seq_one_letter_code
_entity_poly.pdbx_strand_id
1 'polypeptide(L)'
;MRSLLAILCALSVFRSAGAVAPAWVLDADTGITLRAGFDAELLYVVPKAQGSWIAMAFDPTGRLLVSDQDETGIYRVTLPTAGAGLKVENLPGFPYEPIEWGSRKVGGAFGLVHAFDSLYLANMRGFYRIRDTDGDDQYDEFTLLKKLNVGYEHSAHSIIPTADGTGLYLVAGNYTHVPEGLVSVQPRVWQEDSLLPIIPDPSGHSVGLEPPGGWICRISPDGKEWRLIASGFRNSVDLALNREGELFTYDSDMEFDIGSPWYRPTRINHVTSGAEFGWRANTGVWRDYFADSLGSVLDMGPGSPTAISFGHHSNFPAEFQNDLFVCDWTFGTIFTVTMQETGSSYTGTKAEFLHGSPLNIAASRFGHDGAIFFLSRGKALMRSILAFFGGLFTLVTMGALMVGAASP
;
A
#
# COMPACT_ATOMS: atom_id res chain seq x y z
N MET A 1 39.11 69.39 23.81
CA MET A 1 39.23 68.37 22.79
C MET A 1 39.83 67.11 23.40
N ARG A 2 39.01 66.12 23.74
CA ARG A 2 39.44 64.79 24.19
C ARG A 2 38.58 63.79 23.47
N SER A 3 39.17 63.03 22.55
CA SER A 3 38.54 61.99 21.75
C SER A 3 38.34 60.75 22.63
N LEU A 4 37.10 60.29 22.76
CA LEU A 4 36.80 58.95 23.31
C LEU A 4 36.91 57.91 22.20
N LEU A 5 37.78 56.96 22.37
CA LEU A 5 37.94 55.78 21.55
C LEU A 5 37.00 54.70 22.12
N ALA A 6 35.93 54.36 21.38
CA ALA A 6 35.06 53.23 21.74
C ALA A 6 35.66 51.95 21.16
N ILE A 7 36.04 51.00 22.03
CA ILE A 7 36.45 49.63 21.67
C ILE A 7 35.20 48.79 21.56
N LEU A 8 34.88 48.38 20.33
CA LEU A 8 33.85 47.37 20.07
C LEU A 8 34.45 45.97 20.31
N CYS A 9 34.09 45.32 21.41
CA CYS A 9 34.33 43.89 21.59
C CYS A 9 33.36 43.08 20.75
N ALA A 10 33.80 42.51 19.66
CA ALA A 10 33.03 41.50 18.92
C ALA A 10 33.10 40.16 19.69
N LEU A 11 32.01 39.77 20.32
CA LEU A 11 31.81 38.42 20.83
C LEU A 11 31.57 37.50 19.63
N SER A 12 32.57 36.77 19.20
CA SER A 12 32.44 35.62 18.31
C SER A 12 31.82 34.46 19.11
N VAL A 13 30.51 34.26 18.91
CA VAL A 13 29.83 33.04 19.37
C VAL A 13 30.33 31.90 18.50
N PHE A 14 31.29 31.13 18.98
CA PHE A 14 31.59 29.81 18.42
C PHE A 14 30.36 28.93 18.67
N ARG A 15 29.53 28.74 17.66
CA ARG A 15 28.59 27.60 17.63
C ARG A 15 29.46 26.35 17.53
N SER A 16 29.51 25.58 18.59
CA SER A 16 29.99 24.20 18.51
C SER A 16 29.17 23.51 17.43
N ALA A 17 29.81 23.06 16.37
CA ALA A 17 29.18 22.15 15.43
C ALA A 17 28.81 20.89 16.22
N GLY A 18 27.56 20.79 16.61
CA GLY A 18 27.02 19.56 17.18
C GLY A 18 27.31 18.44 16.19
N ALA A 19 27.77 17.31 16.68
CA ALA A 19 27.93 16.11 15.87
C ALA A 19 26.60 15.87 15.13
N VAL A 20 26.64 15.89 13.81
CA VAL A 20 25.47 15.56 12.98
C VAL A 20 25.12 14.12 13.34
N ALA A 21 23.95 13.89 13.89
CA ALA A 21 23.47 12.54 14.17
C ALA A 21 23.57 11.71 12.88
N PRO A 22 23.98 10.43 12.96
CA PRO A 22 24.05 9.59 11.78
C PRO A 22 22.70 9.60 11.06
N ALA A 23 22.71 9.75 9.74
CA ALA A 23 21.48 9.80 8.94
C ALA A 23 20.67 8.49 9.02
N TRP A 24 21.34 7.39 9.40
CA TRP A 24 20.81 6.03 9.45
C TRP A 24 21.20 5.32 10.75
N VAL A 25 20.29 4.52 11.27
CA VAL A 25 20.49 3.67 12.45
C VAL A 25 20.06 2.25 12.10
N LEU A 26 20.95 1.28 12.38
CA LEU A 26 20.57 -0.14 12.35
C LEU A 26 19.94 -0.51 13.68
N ASP A 27 18.69 -0.90 13.64
CA ASP A 27 18.01 -1.52 14.77
C ASP A 27 18.49 -2.97 14.90
N ALA A 28 19.19 -3.27 16.00
CA ALA A 28 19.85 -4.57 16.20
C ALA A 28 18.86 -5.71 16.46
N ASP A 29 17.68 -5.41 16.98
CA ASP A 29 16.68 -6.40 17.33
C ASP A 29 15.89 -6.87 16.10
N THR A 30 15.60 -5.95 15.19
CA THR A 30 14.84 -6.24 13.98
C THR A 30 15.69 -6.44 12.73
N GLY A 31 16.95 -5.97 12.75
CA GLY A 31 17.82 -5.96 11.57
C GLY A 31 17.42 -4.95 10.50
N ILE A 32 16.56 -3.99 10.85
CA ILE A 32 16.09 -2.94 9.95
C ILE A 32 16.97 -1.70 10.11
N THR A 33 17.34 -1.10 8.99
CA THR A 33 18.01 0.19 8.96
C THR A 33 16.97 1.28 8.72
N LEU A 34 16.89 2.27 9.62
CA LEU A 34 15.92 3.35 9.58
C LEU A 34 16.61 4.71 9.56
N ARG A 35 15.86 5.74 9.21
CA ARG A 35 16.29 7.13 9.45
C ARG A 35 16.47 7.37 10.95
N ALA A 36 17.51 8.12 11.30
CA ALA A 36 17.77 8.52 12.69
C ALA A 36 16.56 9.26 13.28
N GLY A 37 16.18 8.90 14.50
CA GLY A 37 14.99 9.43 15.18
C GLY A 37 13.77 8.52 15.10
N PHE A 38 13.90 7.35 14.47
CA PHE A 38 12.86 6.32 14.40
C PHE A 38 13.37 5.00 14.96
N ASP A 39 12.46 4.21 15.51
CA ASP A 39 12.69 2.86 15.99
C ASP A 39 11.79 1.88 15.24
N ALA A 40 12.19 0.60 15.17
CA ALA A 40 11.37 -0.49 14.65
C ALA A 40 11.09 -1.51 15.75
N GLU A 41 9.87 -2.02 15.80
CA GLU A 41 9.46 -3.01 16.79
C GLU A 41 8.85 -4.22 16.09
N LEU A 42 9.33 -5.42 16.42
CA LEU A 42 8.70 -6.68 16.04
C LEU A 42 7.57 -6.98 17.00
N LEU A 43 6.34 -6.85 16.56
CA LEU A 43 5.15 -7.09 17.38
C LEU A 43 4.74 -8.55 17.42
N TYR A 44 4.84 -9.25 16.28
CA TYR A 44 4.34 -10.62 16.18
C TYR A 44 5.02 -11.37 15.03
N VAL A 45 5.38 -12.61 15.28
CA VAL A 45 5.82 -13.57 14.25
C VAL A 45 4.63 -14.48 13.93
N VAL A 46 4.16 -14.41 12.68
CA VAL A 46 2.98 -15.16 12.25
C VAL A 46 3.32 -16.65 12.15
N PRO A 47 2.67 -17.52 12.97
CA PRO A 47 2.87 -18.96 12.88
C PRO A 47 2.43 -19.51 11.53
N LYS A 48 3.08 -20.57 11.05
CA LYS A 48 2.74 -21.21 9.77
C LYS A 48 1.26 -21.60 9.67
N ALA A 49 0.64 -21.97 10.78
CA ALA A 49 -0.79 -22.34 10.83
C ALA A 49 -1.73 -21.16 10.58
N GLN A 50 -1.24 -19.91 10.66
CA GLN A 50 -1.99 -18.69 10.37
C GLN A 50 -1.69 -18.15 8.96
N GLY A 51 -0.96 -18.90 8.16
CA GLY A 51 -0.68 -18.63 6.76
C GLY A 51 0.33 -17.51 6.51
N SER A 52 0.05 -16.68 5.50
CA SER A 52 0.86 -15.55 5.05
C SER A 52 -0.02 -14.31 4.96
N TRP A 53 0.10 -13.40 5.90
CA TRP A 53 -0.72 -12.21 5.97
C TRP A 53 -0.32 -11.18 4.90
N ILE A 54 -1.27 -10.73 4.10
CA ILE A 54 -1.02 -9.87 2.93
C ILE A 54 -1.83 -8.57 2.90
N ALA A 55 -2.88 -8.47 3.70
CA ALA A 55 -3.71 -7.26 3.78
C ALA A 55 -3.96 -6.90 5.23
N MET A 56 -4.17 -5.61 5.50
CA MET A 56 -4.48 -5.12 6.84
C MET A 56 -5.40 -3.91 6.81
N ALA A 57 -6.24 -3.80 7.84
CA ALA A 57 -7.06 -2.63 8.14
C ALA A 57 -7.13 -2.45 9.66
N PHE A 58 -7.41 -1.22 10.11
CA PHE A 58 -7.79 -0.98 11.50
C PHE A 58 -9.32 -0.97 11.64
N ASP A 59 -9.82 -1.56 12.71
CA ASP A 59 -11.20 -1.38 13.11
C ASP A 59 -11.38 -0.08 13.92
N PRO A 60 -12.62 0.37 14.20
CA PRO A 60 -12.87 1.60 14.93
C PRO A 60 -12.30 1.64 16.35
N THR A 61 -11.99 0.49 16.93
CA THR A 61 -11.41 0.38 18.27
C THR A 61 -9.88 0.33 18.28
N GLY A 62 -9.25 0.40 17.08
CA GLY A 62 -7.79 0.38 16.92
C GLY A 62 -7.18 -1.01 16.89
N ARG A 63 -7.97 -2.07 16.74
CA ARG A 63 -7.46 -3.43 16.51
C ARG A 63 -7.16 -3.61 15.03
N LEU A 64 -6.13 -4.40 14.72
CA LEU A 64 -5.81 -4.77 13.35
C LEU A 64 -6.66 -5.94 12.89
N LEU A 65 -7.21 -5.83 11.69
CA LEU A 65 -7.74 -6.94 10.91
C LEU A 65 -6.72 -7.28 9.85
N VAL A 66 -6.33 -8.53 9.74
CA VAL A 66 -5.35 -9.02 8.77
C VAL A 66 -5.87 -10.24 8.04
N SER A 67 -5.55 -10.37 6.77
CA SER A 67 -5.97 -11.50 5.94
C SER A 67 -4.78 -12.33 5.51
N ASP A 68 -4.91 -13.65 5.63
CA ASP A 68 -4.05 -14.61 4.95
C ASP A 68 -4.28 -14.58 3.44
N GLN A 69 -3.24 -14.89 2.69
CA GLN A 69 -3.29 -15.00 1.23
C GLN A 69 -4.10 -16.22 0.75
N ASP A 70 -4.00 -17.32 1.48
CA ASP A 70 -4.52 -18.61 1.06
C ASP A 70 -5.92 -18.89 1.65
N GLU A 71 -6.05 -19.79 2.60
CA GLU A 71 -7.36 -20.26 3.09
C GLU A 71 -7.49 -20.27 4.63
N THR A 72 -6.51 -19.70 5.35
CA THR A 72 -6.54 -19.77 6.81
C THR A 72 -7.47 -18.74 7.46
N GLY A 73 -7.83 -17.67 6.74
CA GLY A 73 -8.87 -16.77 7.18
C GLY A 73 -8.42 -15.34 7.45
N ILE A 74 -9.29 -14.63 8.16
CA ILE A 74 -9.04 -13.28 8.67
C ILE A 74 -8.81 -13.37 10.16
N TYR A 75 -7.84 -12.60 10.64
CA TYR A 75 -7.47 -12.55 12.04
C TYR A 75 -7.67 -11.14 12.57
N ARG A 76 -8.11 -11.04 13.82
CA ARG A 76 -8.14 -9.81 14.59
C ARG A 76 -6.94 -9.80 15.54
N VAL A 77 -6.18 -8.73 15.50
CA VAL A 77 -4.99 -8.54 16.36
C VAL A 77 -5.26 -7.36 17.28
N THR A 78 -5.40 -7.67 18.58
CA THR A 78 -5.46 -6.64 19.63
C THR A 78 -4.04 -6.29 20.02
N LEU A 79 -3.67 -5.02 19.85
CA LEU A 79 -2.34 -4.52 20.14
C LEU A 79 -2.07 -4.52 21.65
N PRO A 80 -0.79 -4.65 22.07
CA PRO A 80 -0.44 -4.65 23.48
C PRO A 80 -0.82 -3.31 24.14
N THR A 81 -1.38 -3.40 25.33
CA THR A 81 -1.57 -2.28 26.25
C THR A 81 -0.78 -2.51 27.53
N ALA A 82 -0.62 -1.49 28.38
CA ALA A 82 0.09 -1.63 29.64
C ALA A 82 -0.45 -2.81 30.46
N GLY A 83 0.36 -3.87 30.63
CA GLY A 83 0.03 -5.07 31.38
C GLY A 83 -0.69 -6.19 30.62
N ALA A 84 -1.00 -6.01 29.32
CA ALA A 84 -1.58 -7.06 28.49
C ALA A 84 -0.71 -7.31 27.27
N GLY A 85 -0.52 -8.58 26.90
CA GLY A 85 0.18 -8.98 25.68
C GLY A 85 -0.67 -8.82 24.41
N LEU A 86 -0.04 -8.97 23.27
CA LEU A 86 -0.73 -9.03 21.98
C LEU A 86 -1.62 -10.27 21.91
N LYS A 87 -2.87 -10.09 21.46
CA LYS A 87 -3.84 -11.18 21.26
C LYS A 87 -4.18 -11.31 19.78
N VAL A 88 -4.20 -12.53 19.26
CA VAL A 88 -4.60 -12.86 17.90
C VAL A 88 -5.79 -13.81 17.92
N GLU A 89 -6.85 -13.46 17.23
CA GLU A 89 -8.09 -14.24 17.15
C GLU A 89 -8.41 -14.54 15.68
N ASN A 90 -8.72 -15.77 15.35
CA ASN A 90 -9.30 -16.10 14.04
C ASN A 90 -10.76 -15.68 14.02
N LEU A 91 -11.18 -14.97 12.99
CA LEU A 91 -12.56 -14.56 12.81
C LEU A 91 -13.27 -15.58 11.89
N PRO A 92 -14.34 -16.24 12.37
CA PRO A 92 -15.04 -17.27 11.61
C PRO A 92 -15.97 -16.68 10.54
N GLY A 93 -16.43 -17.54 9.63
CA GLY A 93 -17.56 -17.26 8.74
C GLY A 93 -17.25 -16.51 7.46
N PHE A 94 -16.02 -16.06 7.26
CA PHE A 94 -15.69 -15.33 6.03
C PHE A 94 -15.87 -16.19 4.78
N PRO A 95 -16.41 -15.64 3.68
CA PRO A 95 -16.71 -16.38 2.47
C PRO A 95 -15.42 -16.65 1.68
N TYR A 96 -14.72 -17.73 2.03
CA TYR A 96 -13.59 -18.23 1.27
C TYR A 96 -14.08 -19.22 0.22
N GLU A 97 -14.02 -18.81 -1.04
CA GLU A 97 -14.11 -19.71 -2.19
C GLU A 97 -12.76 -19.72 -2.89
N PRO A 98 -11.81 -20.55 -2.44
CA PRO A 98 -10.46 -20.50 -2.97
C PRO A 98 -10.42 -20.88 -4.45
N ILE A 99 -9.47 -20.28 -5.16
CA ILE A 99 -9.12 -20.62 -6.52
C ILE A 99 -7.89 -21.51 -6.46
N GLU A 100 -7.90 -22.62 -7.19
CA GLU A 100 -6.70 -23.45 -7.35
C GLU A 100 -5.69 -22.73 -8.24
N TRP A 101 -4.50 -22.52 -7.70
CA TRP A 101 -3.37 -21.95 -8.41
C TRP A 101 -2.15 -22.84 -8.27
N GLY A 102 -1.90 -23.66 -9.28
CA GLY A 102 -0.91 -24.71 -9.20
C GLY A 102 -1.23 -25.68 -8.04
N SER A 103 -0.33 -25.78 -7.07
CA SER A 103 -0.53 -26.61 -5.88
C SER A 103 -1.13 -25.84 -4.68
N ARG A 104 -1.49 -24.56 -4.84
CA ARG A 104 -2.01 -23.70 -3.79
C ARG A 104 -3.48 -23.39 -4.01
N LYS A 105 -4.17 -23.13 -2.91
CA LYS A 105 -5.52 -22.57 -2.89
C LYS A 105 -5.43 -21.14 -2.40
N VAL A 106 -5.78 -20.19 -3.26
CA VAL A 106 -5.73 -18.76 -2.96
C VAL A 106 -7.17 -18.26 -2.82
N GLY A 107 -7.52 -17.74 -1.69
CA GLY A 107 -8.89 -17.28 -1.41
C GLY A 107 -8.96 -16.08 -0.48
N GLY A 108 -7.80 -15.64 0.05
CA GLY A 108 -7.70 -14.56 0.99
C GLY A 108 -8.12 -13.20 0.44
N ALA A 109 -8.39 -12.28 1.34
CA ALA A 109 -8.68 -10.90 1.00
C ALA A 109 -7.40 -10.14 0.69
N PHE A 110 -7.35 -9.51 -0.47
CA PHE A 110 -6.28 -8.60 -0.84
C PHE A 110 -6.62 -7.15 -0.46
N GLY A 111 -7.91 -6.81 -0.34
CA GLY A 111 -8.40 -5.52 0.13
C GLY A 111 -9.25 -5.66 1.37
N LEU A 112 -8.94 -4.85 2.39
CA LEU A 112 -9.70 -4.73 3.63
C LEU A 112 -9.82 -3.26 4.01
N VAL A 113 -11.03 -2.83 4.42
CA VAL A 113 -11.24 -1.53 5.05
C VAL A 113 -12.47 -1.57 5.95
N HIS A 114 -12.38 -0.97 7.13
CA HIS A 114 -13.54 -0.68 7.96
C HIS A 114 -14.05 0.73 7.64
N ALA A 115 -15.29 0.82 7.17
CA ALA A 115 -15.96 2.07 6.85
C ALA A 115 -17.49 1.86 6.89
N PHE A 116 -18.27 2.93 7.09
CA PHE A 116 -19.74 2.87 7.07
C PHE A 116 -20.31 1.75 7.95
N ASP A 117 -19.81 1.64 9.18
CA ASP A 117 -20.15 0.61 10.17
C ASP A 117 -20.11 -0.82 9.62
N SER A 118 -19.16 -1.08 8.72
CA SER A 118 -19.01 -2.35 8.03
C SER A 118 -17.53 -2.62 7.72
N LEU A 119 -17.15 -3.88 7.66
CA LEU A 119 -15.91 -4.30 7.05
C LEU A 119 -16.16 -4.60 5.57
N TYR A 120 -15.45 -3.94 4.68
CA TYR A 120 -15.44 -4.26 3.25
C TYR A 120 -14.21 -5.09 2.93
N LEU A 121 -14.45 -6.08 2.07
CA LEU A 121 -13.45 -7.05 1.65
C LEU A 121 -13.48 -7.20 0.14
N ALA A 122 -12.29 -7.19 -0.48
CA ALA A 122 -12.11 -7.58 -1.87
C ALA A 122 -11.17 -8.77 -1.98
N ASN A 123 -11.58 -9.76 -2.74
CA ASN A 123 -10.77 -10.93 -3.08
C ASN A 123 -10.94 -11.31 -4.56
N MET A 124 -10.38 -12.44 -4.96
CA MET A 124 -10.45 -12.92 -6.35
C MET A 124 -11.87 -13.28 -6.81
N ARG A 125 -12.85 -13.39 -5.92
CA ARG A 125 -14.25 -13.76 -6.25
C ARG A 125 -15.19 -12.59 -6.27
N GLY A 126 -14.92 -11.55 -5.46
CA GLY A 126 -15.88 -10.48 -5.36
C GLY A 126 -15.51 -9.38 -4.38
N PHE A 127 -16.43 -8.46 -4.30
CA PHE A 127 -16.44 -7.36 -3.36
C PHE A 127 -17.60 -7.59 -2.37
N TYR A 128 -17.28 -7.61 -1.09
CA TYR A 128 -18.20 -7.99 -0.01
C TYR A 128 -18.32 -6.87 1.01
N ARG A 129 -19.49 -6.82 1.66
CA ARG A 129 -19.74 -6.08 2.88
C ARG A 129 -20.05 -7.06 4.01
N ILE A 130 -19.47 -6.84 5.16
CA ILE A 130 -19.49 -7.74 6.30
C ILE A 130 -19.86 -6.90 7.53
N ARG A 131 -20.82 -7.35 8.32
CA ARG A 131 -21.32 -6.62 9.48
C ARG A 131 -21.44 -7.52 10.70
N ASP A 132 -21.32 -6.89 11.85
CA ASP A 132 -21.82 -7.33 13.13
C ASP A 132 -23.19 -6.66 13.30
N THR A 133 -24.28 -7.42 13.27
CA THR A 133 -25.64 -6.87 13.26
C THR A 133 -26.29 -6.84 14.63
N ASP A 134 -25.77 -7.61 15.60
CA ASP A 134 -26.29 -7.67 16.96
C ASP A 134 -25.38 -7.01 18.01
N GLY A 135 -24.19 -6.58 17.63
CA GLY A 135 -23.26 -5.81 18.45
C GLY A 135 -22.48 -6.66 19.45
N ASP A 136 -22.30 -7.95 19.19
CA ASP A 136 -21.55 -8.88 20.04
C ASP A 136 -20.05 -8.95 19.75
N ASP A 137 -19.58 -8.08 18.84
CA ASP A 137 -18.19 -8.00 18.35
C ASP A 137 -17.80 -9.19 17.46
N GLN A 138 -18.76 -9.93 16.92
CA GLN A 138 -18.55 -10.93 15.90
C GLN A 138 -19.25 -10.54 14.61
N TYR A 139 -18.69 -10.95 13.47
CA TYR A 139 -19.31 -10.71 12.19
C TYR A 139 -20.32 -11.84 11.88
N ASP A 140 -21.56 -11.48 11.62
CA ASP A 140 -22.68 -12.40 11.42
C ASP A 140 -23.41 -12.21 10.07
N GLU A 141 -23.23 -11.06 9.39
CA GLU A 141 -23.76 -10.83 8.06
C GLU A 141 -22.67 -10.69 7.01
N PHE A 142 -22.72 -11.53 5.97
CA PHE A 142 -21.77 -11.56 4.86
C PHE A 142 -22.51 -11.36 3.55
N THR A 143 -22.42 -10.18 2.94
CA THR A 143 -23.12 -9.82 1.72
C THR A 143 -22.15 -9.69 0.55
N LEU A 144 -22.30 -10.53 -0.49
CA LEU A 144 -21.64 -10.32 -1.79
C LEU A 144 -22.30 -9.14 -2.50
N LEU A 145 -21.60 -8.01 -2.58
CA LEU A 145 -22.09 -6.81 -3.26
C LEU A 145 -21.88 -6.87 -4.78
N LYS A 146 -20.75 -7.43 -5.20
CA LYS A 146 -20.43 -7.57 -6.62
C LYS A 146 -19.52 -8.78 -6.85
N LYS A 147 -19.91 -9.67 -7.78
CA LYS A 147 -19.03 -10.69 -8.30
C LYS A 147 -17.99 -10.04 -9.22
N LEU A 148 -16.72 -10.39 -9.07
CA LEU A 148 -15.64 -9.96 -9.92
C LEU A 148 -15.15 -11.13 -10.78
N ASN A 149 -14.92 -10.86 -12.05
CA ASN A 149 -14.33 -11.84 -12.97
C ASN A 149 -12.81 -11.63 -12.94
N VAL A 150 -12.12 -12.51 -12.26
CA VAL A 150 -10.68 -12.47 -12.11
C VAL A 150 -10.06 -13.63 -12.89
N GLY A 151 -9.11 -13.30 -13.75
CA GLY A 151 -8.38 -14.33 -14.49
C GLY A 151 -7.34 -15.03 -13.64
N TYR A 152 -6.58 -14.31 -12.80
CA TYR A 152 -5.42 -14.86 -12.13
C TYR A 152 -4.90 -13.96 -10.98
N GLU A 153 -3.61 -13.58 -10.96
CA GLU A 153 -2.91 -12.95 -9.84
C GLU A 153 -3.17 -11.45 -9.64
N HIS A 154 -3.38 -10.69 -10.72
CA HIS A 154 -3.64 -9.25 -10.63
C HIS A 154 -5.13 -8.99 -10.38
N SER A 155 -5.58 -9.31 -9.19
CA SER A 155 -6.98 -9.25 -8.78
C SER A 155 -7.41 -7.87 -8.27
N ALA A 156 -8.58 -7.83 -7.62
CA ALA A 156 -8.99 -6.66 -6.83
C ALA A 156 -8.14 -6.57 -5.56
N HIS A 157 -7.61 -5.39 -5.30
CA HIS A 157 -6.70 -5.11 -4.21
C HIS A 157 -7.28 -4.10 -3.20
N SER A 158 -6.65 -2.96 -3.01
CA SER A 158 -7.00 -2.00 -1.97
C SER A 158 -8.40 -1.41 -2.12
N ILE A 159 -9.01 -1.20 -0.96
CA ILE A 159 -10.25 -0.45 -0.79
C ILE A 159 -9.95 0.69 0.17
N ILE A 160 -10.35 1.93 -0.19
CA ILE A 160 -10.27 3.07 0.73
C ILE A 160 -11.56 3.89 0.67
N PRO A 161 -11.95 4.61 1.75
CA PRO A 161 -13.04 5.59 1.68
C PRO A 161 -12.71 6.72 0.71
N THR A 162 -13.74 7.28 0.07
CA THR A 162 -13.59 8.50 -0.73
C THR A 162 -13.37 9.72 0.15
N ALA A 163 -12.70 10.77 -0.37
CA ALA A 163 -12.42 11.99 0.38
C ALA A 163 -13.67 12.70 0.90
N ASP A 164 -14.78 12.61 0.16
CA ASP A 164 -16.07 13.17 0.54
C ASP A 164 -16.84 12.32 1.57
N GLY A 165 -16.29 11.17 1.98
CA GLY A 165 -16.89 10.28 2.97
C GLY A 165 -18.21 9.64 2.52
N THR A 166 -18.52 9.60 1.20
CA THR A 166 -19.81 9.11 0.70
C THR A 166 -19.72 7.80 -0.09
N GLY A 167 -18.51 7.26 -0.27
CA GLY A 167 -18.27 6.03 -1.03
C GLY A 167 -16.93 5.40 -0.73
N LEU A 168 -16.60 4.45 -1.56
CA LEU A 168 -15.34 3.70 -1.52
C LEU A 168 -14.67 3.78 -2.89
N TYR A 169 -13.34 3.78 -2.90
CA TYR A 169 -12.55 3.43 -4.07
C TYR A 169 -12.08 1.99 -3.94
N LEU A 170 -12.13 1.26 -5.06
CA LEU A 170 -11.57 -0.08 -5.23
C LEU A 170 -10.63 -0.07 -6.42
N VAL A 171 -9.41 -0.57 -6.25
CA VAL A 171 -8.45 -0.79 -7.33
C VAL A 171 -8.34 -2.27 -7.68
N ALA A 172 -8.20 -2.56 -8.96
CA ALA A 172 -7.94 -3.90 -9.47
C ALA A 172 -6.88 -3.90 -10.56
N GLY A 173 -6.10 -4.97 -10.63
CA GLY A 173 -5.11 -5.19 -11.66
C GLY A 173 -5.71 -5.72 -12.97
N ASN A 174 -4.86 -5.85 -13.99
CA ASN A 174 -5.25 -6.13 -15.37
C ASN A 174 -5.85 -7.52 -15.63
N TYR A 175 -5.77 -8.44 -14.66
CA TYR A 175 -6.44 -9.75 -14.74
C TYR A 175 -7.90 -9.71 -14.24
N THR A 176 -8.37 -8.56 -13.75
CA THR A 176 -9.74 -8.36 -13.30
C THR A 176 -10.50 -7.53 -14.33
N HIS A 177 -11.45 -8.15 -15.02
CA HIS A 177 -12.25 -7.44 -16.03
C HIS A 177 -13.03 -6.29 -15.39
N VAL A 178 -13.16 -5.18 -16.13
CA VAL A 178 -14.02 -4.07 -15.72
C VAL A 178 -15.45 -4.60 -15.56
N PRO A 179 -16.09 -4.40 -14.39
CA PRO A 179 -17.44 -4.93 -14.16
C PRO A 179 -18.47 -4.40 -15.16
N GLU A 180 -19.42 -5.25 -15.54
CA GLU A 180 -20.52 -4.85 -16.41
C GLU A 180 -21.52 -3.95 -15.68
N GLY A 181 -22.27 -3.15 -16.48
CA GLY A 181 -23.40 -2.35 -16.00
C GLY A 181 -23.01 -1.12 -15.17
N LEU A 182 -21.71 -0.76 -15.09
CA LEU A 182 -21.28 0.44 -14.38
C LEU A 182 -21.34 1.70 -15.24
N VAL A 183 -21.41 2.86 -14.60
CA VAL A 183 -21.22 4.16 -15.24
C VAL A 183 -19.70 4.38 -15.44
N SER A 184 -19.32 4.92 -16.58
CA SER A 184 -17.92 5.26 -16.86
C SER A 184 -17.77 6.75 -17.09
N VAL A 185 -16.76 7.35 -16.51
CA VAL A 185 -16.33 8.73 -16.83
C VAL A 185 -15.35 8.76 -18.01
N GLN A 186 -14.86 7.60 -18.42
CA GLN A 186 -14.03 7.43 -19.61
C GLN A 186 -14.88 6.96 -20.81
N PRO A 187 -14.54 7.36 -22.05
CA PRO A 187 -15.00 6.66 -23.23
C PRO A 187 -14.56 5.20 -23.21
N ARG A 188 -15.44 4.27 -23.59
CA ARG A 188 -15.11 2.83 -23.63
C ARG A 188 -14.64 2.39 -25.02
N VAL A 189 -13.61 3.06 -25.53
CA VAL A 189 -13.08 2.88 -26.88
C VAL A 189 -11.60 2.45 -26.86
N TRP A 190 -11.22 1.72 -25.82
CA TRP A 190 -9.82 1.39 -25.52
C TRP A 190 -9.08 0.59 -26.62
N GLN A 191 -9.79 -0.03 -27.55
CA GLN A 191 -9.18 -0.81 -28.62
C GLN A 191 -9.00 -0.03 -29.93
N GLU A 192 -9.64 1.14 -30.07
CA GLU A 192 -9.68 1.88 -31.33
C GLU A 192 -8.31 2.45 -31.75
N ASP A 193 -7.41 2.65 -30.80
CA ASP A 193 -6.11 3.27 -31.03
C ASP A 193 -4.98 2.26 -31.20
N SER A 194 -5.29 0.97 -31.31
CA SER A 194 -4.31 -0.07 -31.54
C SER A 194 -3.88 -0.09 -33.02
N LEU A 195 -2.93 0.78 -33.37
CA LEU A 195 -2.42 0.90 -34.75
C LEU A 195 -1.43 -0.18 -35.14
N LEU A 196 -0.86 -0.91 -34.17
CA LEU A 196 0.11 -1.96 -34.40
C LEU A 196 -0.51 -3.34 -34.17
N PRO A 197 -0.02 -4.39 -34.89
CA PRO A 197 -0.42 -5.76 -34.60
C PRO A 197 -0.10 -6.10 -33.15
N ILE A 198 -1.02 -6.78 -32.47
CA ILE A 198 -0.77 -7.31 -31.13
C ILE A 198 0.26 -8.44 -31.24
N ILE A 199 1.43 -8.27 -30.65
CA ILE A 199 2.48 -9.26 -30.57
C ILE A 199 2.37 -9.90 -29.18
N PRO A 200 2.01 -11.21 -29.09
CA PRO A 200 1.89 -11.87 -27.80
C PRO A 200 3.20 -11.85 -27.03
N ASP A 201 3.08 -11.73 -25.69
CA ASP A 201 4.20 -11.89 -24.78
C ASP A 201 4.84 -13.29 -24.97
N PRO A 202 6.14 -13.39 -25.30
CA PRO A 202 6.82 -14.67 -25.50
C PRO A 202 6.85 -15.56 -24.26
N SER A 203 6.72 -15.00 -23.05
CA SER A 203 6.61 -15.75 -21.80
C SER A 203 5.21 -16.32 -21.55
N GLY A 204 4.23 -15.90 -22.34
CA GLY A 204 2.82 -16.25 -22.18
C GLY A 204 2.09 -15.40 -21.12
N HIS A 205 2.74 -14.44 -20.51
CA HIS A 205 2.12 -13.55 -19.53
C HIS A 205 1.18 -12.55 -20.22
N SER A 206 0.03 -12.31 -19.63
CA SER A 206 -1.00 -11.38 -20.15
C SER A 206 -1.52 -11.70 -21.56
N VAL A 207 -1.29 -12.91 -22.09
CA VAL A 207 -1.83 -13.31 -23.38
C VAL A 207 -3.35 -13.42 -23.32
N GLY A 208 -4.04 -12.74 -24.24
CA GLY A 208 -5.50 -12.73 -24.32
C GLY A 208 -6.18 -11.74 -23.38
N LEU A 209 -5.42 -10.95 -22.63
CA LEU A 209 -6.01 -9.83 -21.89
C LEU A 209 -6.23 -8.64 -22.83
N GLU A 210 -7.33 -7.96 -22.64
CA GLU A 210 -7.73 -6.80 -23.43
C GLU A 210 -7.68 -5.50 -22.62
N PRO A 211 -7.47 -4.36 -23.29
CA PRO A 211 -7.59 -3.05 -22.63
C PRO A 211 -8.99 -2.91 -21.99
N PRO A 212 -9.10 -2.12 -20.93
CA PRO A 212 -8.13 -1.13 -20.44
C PRO A 212 -7.11 -1.66 -19.44
N GLY A 213 -7.09 -2.95 -19.13
CA GLY A 213 -6.26 -3.51 -18.08
C GLY A 213 -6.79 -3.21 -16.68
N GLY A 214 -5.90 -2.86 -15.73
CA GLY A 214 -6.29 -2.51 -14.38
C GLY A 214 -7.11 -1.22 -14.30
N TRP A 215 -7.93 -1.12 -13.27
CA TRP A 215 -8.92 -0.06 -13.14
C TRP A 215 -9.17 0.37 -11.69
N ILE A 216 -9.76 1.56 -11.53
CA ILE A 216 -10.25 2.07 -10.25
C ILE A 216 -11.72 2.46 -10.41
N CYS A 217 -12.57 1.95 -9.51
CA CYS A 217 -13.98 2.31 -9.42
C CYS A 217 -14.28 3.04 -8.11
N ARG A 218 -15.20 4.03 -8.19
CA ARG A 218 -15.91 4.57 -7.03
C ARG A 218 -17.19 3.78 -6.84
N ILE A 219 -17.49 3.40 -5.60
CA ILE A 219 -18.58 2.48 -5.25
C ILE A 219 -19.41 3.10 -4.12
N SER A 220 -20.74 3.03 -4.19
CA SER A 220 -21.61 3.38 -3.06
C SER A 220 -21.46 2.37 -1.91
N PRO A 221 -21.68 2.78 -0.64
CA PRO A 221 -21.51 1.87 0.51
C PRO A 221 -22.40 0.62 0.46
N ASP A 222 -23.56 0.69 -0.21
CA ASP A 222 -24.45 -0.45 -0.42
C ASP A 222 -24.07 -1.31 -1.65
N GLY A 223 -23.03 -0.93 -2.38
CA GLY A 223 -22.50 -1.65 -3.54
C GLY A 223 -23.37 -1.60 -4.80
N LYS A 224 -24.43 -0.75 -4.83
CA LYS A 224 -25.35 -0.68 -5.98
C LYS A 224 -24.83 0.20 -7.10
N GLU A 225 -24.15 1.30 -6.77
CA GLU A 225 -23.63 2.24 -7.74
C GLU A 225 -22.13 2.02 -7.92
N TRP A 226 -21.73 1.76 -9.16
CA TRP A 226 -20.35 1.59 -9.57
C TRP A 226 -20.03 2.59 -10.67
N ARG A 227 -18.95 3.33 -10.50
CA ARG A 227 -18.45 4.30 -11.48
C ARG A 227 -16.97 4.05 -11.75
N LEU A 228 -16.63 3.74 -12.99
CA LEU A 228 -15.23 3.65 -13.44
C LEU A 228 -14.61 5.06 -13.43
N ILE A 229 -13.55 5.24 -12.63
CA ILE A 229 -12.88 6.52 -12.45
C ILE A 229 -11.63 6.61 -13.33
N ALA A 230 -10.82 5.55 -13.32
CA ALA A 230 -9.56 5.50 -14.06
C ALA A 230 -9.24 4.08 -14.51
N SER A 231 -8.40 3.96 -15.51
CA SER A 231 -7.93 2.68 -16.04
C SER A 231 -6.53 2.78 -16.66
N GLY A 232 -6.09 1.70 -17.31
CA GLY A 232 -4.79 1.68 -17.97
C GLY A 232 -3.63 1.28 -17.05
N PHE A 233 -3.92 0.63 -15.93
CA PHE A 233 -2.92 0.10 -15.00
C PHE A 233 -2.54 -1.34 -15.36
N ARG A 234 -1.35 -1.78 -14.93
CA ARG A 234 -0.99 -3.18 -14.95
C ARG A 234 -1.44 -3.87 -13.66
N ASN A 235 -0.84 -3.51 -12.54
CA ASN A 235 -1.16 -4.09 -11.25
C ASN A 235 -0.94 -3.09 -10.12
N SER A 236 -1.80 -2.09 -10.08
CA SER A 236 -1.86 -1.15 -8.96
C SER A 236 -2.40 -1.88 -7.73
N VAL A 237 -1.63 -1.89 -6.64
CA VAL A 237 -1.98 -2.69 -5.45
C VAL A 237 -2.66 -1.86 -4.37
N ASP A 238 -2.29 -0.59 -4.21
CA ASP A 238 -2.83 0.23 -3.13
C ASP A 238 -3.20 1.64 -3.58
N LEU A 239 -4.02 2.29 -2.77
CA LEU A 239 -4.57 3.63 -2.98
C LEU A 239 -4.30 4.51 -1.77
N ALA A 240 -4.04 5.79 -2.00
CA ALA A 240 -3.93 6.77 -0.93
C ALA A 240 -4.52 8.12 -1.35
N LEU A 241 -5.10 8.84 -0.40
CA LEU A 241 -5.56 10.22 -0.56
C LEU A 241 -4.59 11.16 0.15
N ASN A 242 -4.23 12.26 -0.53
CA ASN A 242 -3.53 13.35 0.15
C ASN A 242 -4.50 14.20 0.99
N ARG A 243 -4.00 15.27 1.63
CA ARG A 243 -4.84 16.16 2.48
C ARG A 243 -5.93 16.88 1.69
N GLU A 244 -5.67 17.13 0.42
CA GLU A 244 -6.57 17.82 -0.52
C GLU A 244 -7.64 16.89 -1.07
N GLY A 245 -7.51 15.58 -0.81
CA GLY A 245 -8.43 14.53 -1.29
C GLY A 245 -8.10 14.02 -2.68
N GLU A 246 -6.92 14.34 -3.21
CA GLU A 246 -6.44 13.80 -4.48
C GLU A 246 -5.99 12.35 -4.33
N LEU A 247 -6.31 11.54 -5.32
CA LEU A 247 -6.09 10.09 -5.30
C LEU A 247 -4.78 9.70 -5.97
N PHE A 248 -4.03 8.81 -5.32
CA PHE A 248 -2.77 8.28 -5.83
C PHE A 248 -2.76 6.76 -5.78
N THR A 249 -1.97 6.15 -6.68
CA THR A 249 -1.70 4.71 -6.69
C THR A 249 -0.25 4.42 -7.07
N TYR A 250 0.23 3.24 -6.66
CA TYR A 250 1.53 2.70 -7.04
C TYR A 250 1.32 1.51 -7.94
N ASP A 251 1.70 1.65 -9.22
CA ASP A 251 1.50 0.66 -10.27
C ASP A 251 2.79 -0.11 -10.58
N SER A 252 2.63 -1.37 -10.95
CA SER A 252 3.76 -2.20 -11.35
C SER A 252 4.26 -1.83 -12.75
N ASP A 253 5.47 -2.30 -13.05
CA ASP A 253 6.08 -2.12 -14.37
C ASP A 253 5.48 -3.05 -15.44
N MET A 254 5.93 -2.87 -16.66
CA MET A 254 5.72 -3.80 -17.77
C MET A 254 6.99 -4.62 -17.98
N GLU A 255 6.87 -5.93 -17.96
CA GLU A 255 7.99 -6.84 -18.15
C GLU A 255 8.32 -7.05 -19.63
N PHE A 256 7.30 -6.93 -20.50
CA PHE A 256 7.42 -7.07 -21.95
C PHE A 256 6.69 -5.91 -22.65
N ASP A 257 7.38 -5.25 -23.55
CA ASP A 257 6.84 -4.21 -24.42
C ASP A 257 7.25 -4.50 -25.86
N ILE A 258 6.32 -4.42 -26.80
CA ILE A 258 6.55 -4.68 -28.23
C ILE A 258 7.15 -6.10 -28.47
N GLY A 259 6.71 -7.09 -27.72
CA GLY A 259 7.16 -8.48 -27.87
C GLY A 259 8.62 -8.75 -27.48
N SER A 260 9.23 -7.85 -26.73
CA SER A 260 10.59 -7.96 -26.21
C SER A 260 10.63 -7.86 -24.70
N PRO A 261 11.56 -8.52 -23.99
CA PRO A 261 11.82 -8.26 -22.59
C PRO A 261 12.31 -6.81 -22.46
N TRP A 262 11.43 -5.98 -21.96
CA TRP A 262 11.67 -4.56 -21.85
C TRP A 262 11.28 -4.08 -20.46
N TYR A 263 12.27 -3.71 -19.69
CA TYR A 263 12.04 -3.18 -18.36
C TYR A 263 11.38 -1.80 -18.43
N ARG A 264 10.31 -1.63 -17.67
CA ARG A 264 9.71 -0.32 -17.38
C ARG A 264 9.68 -0.09 -15.87
N PRO A 265 9.89 1.15 -15.41
CA PRO A 265 9.87 1.44 -13.99
C PRO A 265 8.46 1.25 -13.42
N THR A 266 8.39 0.81 -12.16
CA THR A 266 7.20 1.00 -11.34
C THR A 266 6.97 2.49 -11.13
N ARG A 267 5.71 2.91 -10.93
CA ARG A 267 5.38 4.33 -11.00
C ARG A 267 4.30 4.75 -10.02
N ILE A 268 4.45 5.95 -9.47
CA ILE A 268 3.39 6.62 -8.71
C ILE A 268 2.55 7.42 -9.69
N ASN A 269 1.25 7.20 -9.67
CA ASN A 269 0.29 7.88 -10.52
C ASN A 269 -0.64 8.77 -9.70
N HIS A 270 -0.89 9.99 -10.17
CA HIS A 270 -1.97 10.85 -9.70
C HIS A 270 -3.24 10.49 -10.47
N VAL A 271 -4.24 9.98 -9.78
CA VAL A 271 -5.44 9.40 -10.38
C VAL A 271 -6.54 10.45 -10.46
N THR A 272 -6.57 11.19 -11.55
CA THR A 272 -7.68 12.11 -11.82
C THR A 272 -8.89 11.39 -12.40
N SER A 273 -10.08 11.97 -12.25
CA SER A 273 -11.31 11.38 -12.80
C SER A 273 -11.27 11.35 -14.33
N GLY A 274 -11.41 10.18 -14.93
CA GLY A 274 -11.31 9.95 -16.35
C GLY A 274 -9.90 9.60 -16.84
N ALA A 275 -8.93 9.45 -15.93
CA ALA A 275 -7.54 9.16 -16.28
C ALA A 275 -7.35 7.78 -16.93
N GLU A 276 -6.46 7.72 -17.91
CA GLU A 276 -5.99 6.51 -18.56
C GLU A 276 -4.46 6.50 -18.54
N PHE A 277 -3.85 5.37 -18.11
CA PHE A 277 -2.41 5.26 -17.87
C PHE A 277 -1.68 4.36 -18.86
N GLY A 278 -2.34 3.98 -19.93
CA GLY A 278 -1.72 3.45 -21.14
C GLY A 278 -1.39 1.98 -21.14
N TRP A 279 -1.84 1.17 -20.18
CA TRP A 279 -1.61 -0.27 -20.25
C TRP A 279 -2.27 -0.87 -21.50
N ARG A 280 -1.51 -1.66 -22.25
CA ARG A 280 -1.99 -2.43 -23.38
C ARG A 280 -1.34 -3.81 -23.37
N ALA A 281 -2.13 -4.83 -23.68
CA ALA A 281 -1.61 -6.18 -23.76
C ALA A 281 -0.60 -6.32 -24.91
N ASN A 282 0.54 -6.89 -24.61
CA ASN A 282 1.50 -7.48 -25.54
C ASN A 282 2.20 -6.53 -26.54
N THR A 283 1.67 -5.36 -26.86
CA THR A 283 2.30 -4.45 -27.80
C THR A 283 2.21 -3.02 -27.28
N GLY A 284 3.27 -2.58 -26.66
CA GLY A 284 3.47 -1.18 -26.39
C GLY A 284 2.40 -0.51 -25.53
N VAL A 285 2.77 -0.20 -24.30
CA VAL A 285 2.05 0.79 -23.50
C VAL A 285 1.89 2.07 -24.30
N TRP A 286 0.76 2.70 -24.23
CA TRP A 286 0.57 4.04 -24.70
C TRP A 286 1.57 4.99 -24.06
N ARG A 287 2.10 5.87 -24.85
CA ARG A 287 3.08 6.83 -24.38
C ARG A 287 2.40 7.96 -23.63
N ASP A 288 3.04 8.50 -22.62
CA ASP A 288 2.60 9.63 -21.82
C ASP A 288 2.51 10.96 -22.63
N TYR A 289 3.07 11.00 -23.83
CA TYR A 289 2.91 12.13 -24.75
C TYR A 289 1.66 12.02 -25.64
N PHE A 290 0.88 10.95 -25.54
CA PHE A 290 -0.44 10.88 -26.17
C PHE A 290 -1.43 11.71 -25.35
N ALA A 291 -2.34 12.40 -26.02
CA ALA A 291 -3.24 13.36 -25.37
C ALA A 291 -4.17 12.75 -24.33
N ASP A 292 -4.45 11.46 -24.44
CA ASP A 292 -5.37 10.67 -23.61
C ASP A 292 -4.67 9.60 -22.76
N SER A 293 -3.35 9.66 -22.66
CA SER A 293 -2.56 8.83 -21.72
C SER A 293 -1.80 9.72 -20.75
N LEU A 294 -1.96 9.49 -19.46
CA LEU A 294 -1.29 10.27 -18.44
C LEU A 294 0.07 9.68 -18.07
N GLY A 295 1.03 10.55 -17.83
CA GLY A 295 2.33 10.20 -17.27
C GLY A 295 2.29 9.94 -15.76
N SER A 296 3.38 9.39 -15.24
CA SER A 296 3.58 9.21 -13.80
C SER A 296 3.92 10.53 -13.09
N VAL A 297 3.60 10.61 -11.81
CA VAL A 297 4.15 11.62 -10.90
C VAL A 297 5.64 11.38 -10.66
N LEU A 298 6.01 10.11 -10.56
CA LEU A 298 7.39 9.66 -10.32
C LEU A 298 7.57 8.22 -10.81
N ASP A 299 8.63 8.01 -11.58
CA ASP A 299 9.14 6.68 -11.88
C ASP A 299 10.00 6.19 -10.71
N MET A 300 9.55 5.13 -10.05
CA MET A 300 10.21 4.58 -8.87
C MET A 300 11.41 3.69 -9.19
N GLY A 301 11.54 3.24 -10.45
CA GLY A 301 12.55 2.28 -10.87
C GLY A 301 12.08 0.83 -10.72
N PRO A 302 13.03 -0.14 -10.67
CA PRO A 302 12.68 -1.54 -10.48
C PRO A 302 12.05 -1.76 -9.11
N GLY A 303 11.09 -2.68 -9.02
CA GLY A 303 10.45 -3.02 -7.76
C GLY A 303 9.14 -3.78 -7.91
N SER A 304 8.53 -4.07 -6.78
CA SER A 304 7.19 -4.66 -6.68
C SER A 304 6.32 -3.82 -5.76
N PRO A 305 5.38 -3.06 -6.32
CA PRO A 305 4.43 -2.25 -5.57
C PRO A 305 3.62 -3.07 -4.57
N THR A 306 3.47 -2.58 -3.33
CA THR A 306 2.59 -3.22 -2.34
C THR A 306 1.69 -2.23 -1.61
N ALA A 307 2.23 -1.29 -0.85
CA ALA A 307 1.39 -0.39 -0.07
C ALA A 307 1.82 1.07 -0.22
N ILE A 308 0.86 1.97 -0.10
CA ILE A 308 1.09 3.42 -0.03
C ILE A 308 0.21 4.06 1.04
N SER A 309 0.75 5.08 1.71
CA SER A 309 -0.02 5.87 2.69
C SER A 309 0.60 7.26 2.85
N PHE A 310 -0.21 8.32 2.92
CA PHE A 310 0.30 9.65 3.22
C PHE A 310 0.58 9.83 4.70
N GLY A 311 1.66 10.54 5.01
CA GLY A 311 2.17 10.76 6.36
C GLY A 311 1.30 11.64 7.24
N HIS A 312 0.25 12.29 6.73
CA HIS A 312 -0.65 13.12 7.53
C HIS A 312 -1.49 12.32 8.56
N HIS A 313 -1.49 11.00 8.44
CA HIS A 313 -2.07 10.10 9.43
C HIS A 313 -1.09 9.71 10.55
N SER A 314 0.15 10.17 10.47
CA SER A 314 1.21 9.82 11.42
C SER A 314 1.42 10.86 12.50
N ASN A 315 2.13 10.45 13.57
CA ASN A 315 2.72 11.34 14.57
C ASN A 315 4.18 11.69 14.24
N PHE A 316 4.60 11.48 13.00
CA PHE A 316 5.95 11.75 12.53
C PHE A 316 6.22 13.27 12.42
N PRO A 317 7.49 13.71 12.38
CA PRO A 317 7.85 15.10 12.21
C PRO A 317 7.18 15.77 11.01
N ALA A 318 7.02 17.10 11.06
CA ALA A 318 6.30 17.88 10.06
C ALA A 318 6.79 17.67 8.62
N GLU A 319 8.07 17.37 8.44
CA GLU A 319 8.68 17.08 7.14
C GLU A 319 8.11 15.84 6.47
N PHE A 320 7.56 14.87 7.23
CA PHE A 320 6.96 13.65 6.71
C PHE A 320 5.44 13.73 6.53
N GLN A 321 4.80 14.77 7.04
CA GLN A 321 3.33 14.86 7.10
C GLN A 321 2.66 14.93 5.73
N ASN A 322 3.35 15.44 4.72
CA ASN A 322 2.84 15.52 3.34
C ASN A 322 3.51 14.52 2.39
N ASP A 323 4.46 13.74 2.88
CA ASP A 323 5.11 12.71 2.08
C ASP A 323 4.20 11.50 1.88
N LEU A 324 4.29 10.87 0.73
CA LEU A 324 3.72 9.56 0.46
C LEU A 324 4.72 8.48 0.86
N PHE A 325 4.38 7.63 1.80
CA PHE A 325 5.14 6.42 2.15
C PHE A 325 4.81 5.32 1.16
N VAL A 326 5.84 4.74 0.56
CA VAL A 326 5.72 3.80 -0.56
C VAL A 326 6.51 2.54 -0.24
N CYS A 327 5.84 1.39 -0.20
CA CYS A 327 6.44 0.11 0.14
C CYS A 327 6.81 -0.69 -1.11
N ASP A 328 8.04 -1.20 -1.12
CA ASP A 328 8.55 -2.12 -2.14
C ASP A 328 8.83 -3.50 -1.55
N TRP A 329 8.22 -4.52 -2.14
CA TRP A 329 8.37 -5.90 -1.70
C TRP A 329 9.73 -6.49 -2.12
N THR A 330 10.20 -6.18 -3.32
CA THR A 330 11.40 -6.80 -3.91
C THR A 330 12.66 -6.42 -3.15
N PHE A 331 12.82 -5.13 -2.87
CA PHE A 331 14.03 -4.61 -2.23
C PHE A 331 13.88 -4.44 -0.71
N GLY A 332 12.69 -4.68 -0.16
CA GLY A 332 12.45 -4.58 1.28
C GLY A 332 12.64 -3.16 1.79
N THR A 333 12.06 -2.19 1.09
CA THR A 333 12.26 -0.77 1.37
C THR A 333 10.92 -0.06 1.53
N ILE A 334 10.84 0.84 2.50
CA ILE A 334 9.83 1.91 2.50
C ILE A 334 10.52 3.19 2.07
N PHE A 335 10.01 3.80 1.01
CA PHE A 335 10.42 5.12 0.55
C PHE A 335 9.44 6.18 1.08
N THR A 336 9.91 7.42 1.21
CA THR A 336 9.08 8.61 1.22
C THR A 336 9.16 9.30 -0.13
N VAL A 337 8.04 9.78 -0.63
CA VAL A 337 7.96 10.59 -1.83
C VAL A 337 7.39 11.94 -1.46
N THR A 338 8.24 12.97 -1.54
CA THR A 338 7.83 14.36 -1.36
C THR A 338 7.18 14.85 -2.64
N MET A 339 5.92 15.25 -2.56
CA MET A 339 5.11 15.73 -3.67
C MET A 339 5.25 17.22 -3.87
N GLN A 340 5.33 17.65 -5.12
CA GLN A 340 5.30 19.06 -5.52
C GLN A 340 4.21 19.26 -6.56
N GLU A 341 3.30 20.18 -6.31
CA GLU A 341 2.29 20.58 -7.28
C GLU A 341 2.94 21.14 -8.56
N THR A 342 2.49 20.65 -9.71
CA THR A 342 3.01 21.03 -11.01
C THR A 342 1.87 21.06 -12.04
N GLY A 343 1.45 22.23 -12.44
CA GLY A 343 0.28 22.41 -13.32
C GLY A 343 -1.00 21.91 -12.63
N SER A 344 -1.67 20.93 -13.24
CA SER A 344 -2.86 20.28 -12.72
C SER A 344 -2.57 18.90 -12.07
N SER A 345 -1.32 18.62 -11.81
CA SER A 345 -0.87 17.35 -11.22
C SER A 345 0.31 17.58 -10.28
N TYR A 346 1.16 16.59 -10.10
CA TYR A 346 2.29 16.60 -9.18
C TYR A 346 3.54 16.04 -9.86
N THR A 347 4.69 16.41 -9.33
CA THR A 347 5.97 15.72 -9.48
C THR A 347 6.44 15.22 -8.13
N GLY A 348 7.24 14.17 -8.11
CA GLY A 348 7.71 13.56 -6.87
C GLY A 348 9.23 13.43 -6.79
N THR A 349 9.77 13.46 -5.57
CA THR A 349 11.15 13.10 -5.29
C THR A 349 11.18 12.06 -4.19
N LYS A 350 11.80 10.89 -4.46
CA LYS A 350 11.89 9.81 -3.48
C LYS A 350 13.15 9.88 -2.63
N ALA A 351 13.01 9.43 -1.39
CA ALA A 351 14.11 9.13 -0.50
C ALA A 351 13.80 7.83 0.26
N GLU A 352 14.81 7.08 0.67
CA GLU A 352 14.59 5.93 1.54
C GLU A 352 14.19 6.40 2.94
N PHE A 353 13.24 5.66 3.57
CA PHE A 353 12.83 5.86 4.95
C PHE A 353 13.34 4.73 5.84
N LEU A 354 13.15 3.49 5.42
CA LEU A 354 13.73 2.30 6.03
C LEU A 354 14.01 1.22 4.99
N HIS A 355 14.95 0.35 5.30
CA HIS A 355 15.19 -0.85 4.51
C HIS A 355 15.71 -2.02 5.38
N GLY A 356 15.58 -3.22 4.86
CA GLY A 356 16.10 -4.43 5.48
C GLY A 356 16.32 -5.54 4.46
N SER A 357 17.11 -6.54 4.82
CA SER A 357 17.33 -7.71 3.97
C SER A 357 17.47 -8.96 4.83
N PRO A 358 16.51 -9.88 4.74
CA PRO A 358 15.29 -9.85 3.92
C PRO A 358 14.12 -9.11 4.62
N LEU A 359 13.50 -8.16 3.93
CA LEU A 359 12.36 -7.39 4.44
C LEU A 359 11.29 -7.20 3.33
N ASN A 360 10.67 -8.27 2.87
CA ASN A 360 9.63 -8.17 1.83
C ASN A 360 8.33 -7.63 2.43
N ILE A 361 8.02 -6.37 2.19
CA ILE A 361 6.87 -5.69 2.79
C ILE A 361 5.63 -5.97 1.96
N ALA A 362 4.62 -6.63 2.54
CA ALA A 362 3.40 -7.03 1.86
C ALA A 362 2.26 -6.01 1.98
N ALA A 363 2.13 -5.34 3.12
CA ALA A 363 1.12 -4.32 3.38
C ALA A 363 1.60 -3.34 4.44
N SER A 364 1.06 -2.13 4.44
CA SER A 364 1.29 -1.15 5.52
C SER A 364 0.07 -0.25 5.74
N ARG A 365 -0.11 0.23 6.96
CA ARG A 365 -1.12 1.23 7.35
C ARG A 365 -0.62 2.04 8.54
N PHE A 366 -1.01 3.31 8.62
CA PHE A 366 -0.86 4.09 9.85
C PHE A 366 -1.92 3.68 10.86
N GLY A 367 -1.49 3.44 12.10
CA GLY A 367 -2.36 3.13 13.22
C GLY A 367 -2.95 4.39 13.86
N HIS A 368 -3.90 4.20 14.77
CA HIS A 368 -4.52 5.29 15.54
C HIS A 368 -3.51 6.01 16.47
N ASP A 369 -2.40 5.36 16.78
CA ASP A 369 -1.26 5.94 17.53
C ASP A 369 -0.30 6.74 16.64
N GLY A 370 -0.57 6.81 15.33
CA GLY A 370 0.25 7.50 14.35
C GLY A 370 1.55 6.80 13.97
N ALA A 371 1.76 5.56 14.41
CA ALA A 371 2.85 4.70 13.97
C ALA A 371 2.50 4.05 12.62
N ILE A 372 3.51 3.74 11.81
CA ILE A 372 3.31 2.91 10.62
C ILE A 372 3.47 1.43 10.98
N PHE A 373 2.43 0.65 10.74
CA PHE A 373 2.44 -0.80 10.86
C PHE A 373 2.66 -1.42 9.49
N PHE A 374 3.43 -2.50 9.42
CA PHE A 374 3.65 -3.21 8.16
C PHE A 374 3.85 -4.72 8.36
N LEU A 375 3.47 -5.50 7.36
CA LEU A 375 3.64 -6.94 7.28
C LEU A 375 4.90 -7.25 6.46
N SER A 376 5.86 -7.92 7.08
CA SER A 376 7.07 -8.36 6.41
C SER A 376 6.97 -9.83 6.00
N ARG A 377 7.18 -10.14 4.72
CA ARG A 377 7.06 -11.49 4.13
C ARG A 377 5.72 -12.18 4.38
N GLY A 378 4.69 -11.42 4.80
CA GLY A 378 3.43 -11.97 5.30
C GLY A 378 3.56 -12.81 6.58
N LYS A 379 4.70 -12.78 7.25
CA LYS A 379 5.02 -13.62 8.42
C LYS A 379 5.44 -12.87 9.67
N ALA A 380 5.60 -11.56 9.60
CA ALA A 380 5.91 -10.72 10.74
C ALA A 380 5.13 -9.41 10.69
N LEU A 381 4.50 -9.07 11.81
CA LEU A 381 3.89 -7.76 12.03
C LEU A 381 4.91 -6.88 12.73
N MET A 382 5.20 -5.73 12.16
CA MET A 382 6.17 -4.77 12.64
C MET A 382 5.53 -3.38 12.73
N ARG A 383 6.14 -2.53 13.55
CA ARG A 383 5.75 -1.14 13.73
C ARG A 383 6.99 -0.26 13.74
N SER A 384 6.95 0.90 13.09
CA SER A 384 7.94 1.95 13.24
C SER A 384 7.31 3.17 13.90
N ILE A 385 7.97 3.65 14.91
CA ILE A 385 7.58 4.80 15.74
C ILE A 385 8.68 5.84 15.76
N LEU A 386 8.30 7.07 16.13
CA LEU A 386 9.27 8.13 16.41
C LEU A 386 10.06 7.78 17.69
N ALA A 387 11.39 7.79 17.60
CA ALA A 387 12.26 7.58 18.76
C ALA A 387 12.17 8.77 19.73
N PHE A 388 11.84 8.51 20.99
CA PHE A 388 11.84 9.53 22.02
C PHE A 388 13.27 9.79 22.50
N PHE A 389 13.81 10.95 22.24
CA PHE A 389 15.04 11.42 22.87
C PHE A 389 14.77 11.80 24.33
N GLY A 390 15.09 10.88 25.22
CA GLY A 390 15.31 11.19 26.63
C GLY A 390 14.19 10.77 27.59
N GLY A 391 14.47 9.76 28.38
CA GLY A 391 13.87 9.54 29.70
C GLY A 391 13.01 8.29 29.83
N LEU A 392 13.66 7.25 30.23
CA LEU A 392 13.18 6.21 31.14
C LEU A 392 11.76 5.69 30.91
N PHE A 393 11.59 4.76 30.00
CA PHE A 393 10.54 3.76 30.17
C PHE A 393 11.16 2.35 30.16
N THR A 394 10.90 1.70 31.24
CA THR A 394 11.44 0.44 31.74
C THR A 394 11.22 -0.69 30.76
N LEU A 395 12.31 -1.41 30.47
CA LEU A 395 12.38 -2.74 29.89
C LEU A 395 11.17 -3.60 30.22
N VAL A 396 10.49 -4.09 29.20
CA VAL A 396 9.95 -5.44 29.23
C VAL A 396 10.88 -6.31 28.40
N THR A 397 11.72 -7.05 29.10
CA THR A 397 12.58 -8.08 28.53
C THR A 397 11.71 -9.14 27.87
N MET A 398 11.72 -9.18 26.55
CA MET A 398 11.30 -10.36 25.82
C MET A 398 12.54 -11.12 25.35
N GLY A 399 12.59 -12.38 25.80
CA GLY A 399 13.67 -13.29 25.53
C GLY A 399 13.91 -13.46 24.02
N ALA A 400 15.16 -13.31 23.65
CA ALA A 400 15.66 -13.59 22.33
C ALA A 400 15.36 -15.04 21.94
N LEU A 401 14.62 -15.23 20.86
CA LEU A 401 14.57 -16.53 20.19
C LEU A 401 15.40 -16.42 18.91
N MET A 402 16.63 -16.86 19.01
CA MET A 402 17.51 -17.10 17.88
C MET A 402 16.93 -18.23 17.04
N VAL A 403 16.45 -17.95 15.87
CA VAL A 403 16.11 -18.99 14.90
C VAL A 403 17.36 -19.35 14.11
N GLY A 404 17.96 -20.46 14.50
CA GLY A 404 19.01 -21.10 13.74
C GLY A 404 18.51 -21.52 12.36
N ALA A 405 19.31 -21.23 11.36
CA ALA A 405 19.16 -21.75 10.01
C ALA A 405 19.27 -23.27 10.02
N ALA A 406 18.29 -23.94 9.46
CA ALA A 406 18.40 -25.30 8.97
C ALA A 406 17.82 -25.40 7.57
N SER A 407 18.72 -25.52 6.60
CA SER A 407 18.48 -26.20 5.31
C SER A 407 18.68 -27.71 5.52
N PRO A 408 18.25 -28.57 4.63
CA PRO A 408 18.00 -28.45 3.20
C PRO A 408 16.55 -28.38 2.79
#